data_3ebdcb6684e6d1e6a999537b7fc63b30
#
_entry.id   3ebdcb6684e6d1e6a999537b7fc63b30
#
_cell.length_a   1.000
_cell.length_b   1.000
_cell.length_c   1.000
_cell.angle_alpha   90.00
_cell.angle_beta   90.00
_cell.angle_gamma   90.00
#
_symmetry.space_group_name_H-M   'P 1'
#
loop_
_entity.id
_entity.type
_entity.pdbx_description
1 polymer ?
#
loop_
_entity_poly.entity_id
_entity_poly.type
_entity_poly.pdbx_seq_one_letter_code
_entity_poly.pdbx_strand_id
1 'polypeptide(L)'
;MVGEGEAVNRLSGVLLVDDNPLQLRVREAVLRKAGFHVCVATTADSALAMLHALADRVGVVVTDHIMPERSGSELVRAIRAENNWLPIVVLSGLPEAFGEYEGLDVVFRAKPFPPAELIELVRSSLDQAARQRGAA
;
A
#
# COMPACT_ATOMS: atom_id res chain seq x y z
N MET A 1 4.91 -27.65 1.40
CA MET A 1 6.01 -27.43 0.44
C MET A 1 6.57 -26.02 0.57
N VAL A 2 7.78 -25.92 1.04
CA VAL A 2 8.36 -24.62 1.38
C VAL A 2 8.54 -23.72 0.15
N GLY A 3 9.05 -24.27 -0.95
CA GLY A 3 9.28 -23.47 -2.14
C GLY A 3 8.01 -22.86 -2.72
N GLU A 4 6.92 -23.58 -2.72
CA GLU A 4 5.64 -23.06 -3.19
C GLU A 4 5.12 -21.98 -2.26
N GLY A 5 5.25 -22.19 -0.94
CA GLY A 5 4.85 -21.20 0.03
C GLY A 5 5.62 -19.89 -0.13
N GLU A 6 6.92 -19.98 -0.38
CA GLU A 6 7.75 -18.82 -0.59
C GLU A 6 7.36 -18.09 -1.86
N ALA A 7 7.12 -18.80 -2.94
CA ALA A 7 6.72 -18.18 -4.21
C ALA A 7 5.37 -17.47 -4.08
N VAL A 8 4.40 -18.09 -3.41
CA VAL A 8 3.08 -17.51 -3.21
C VAL A 8 3.18 -16.26 -2.33
N ASN A 9 4.04 -16.30 -1.30
CA ASN A 9 4.17 -15.21 -0.33
C ASN A 9 5.03 -14.04 -0.80
N ARG A 10 5.65 -14.14 -1.96
CA ARG A 10 6.52 -13.10 -2.47
C ARG A 10 5.88 -11.72 -2.53
N LEU A 11 4.64 -11.67 -3.00
CA LEU A 11 3.89 -10.42 -3.14
C LEU A 11 2.78 -10.30 -2.11
N SER A 12 2.96 -10.88 -0.94
CA SER A 12 1.95 -10.81 0.12
C SER A 12 2.21 -9.69 1.10
N GLY A 13 3.29 -8.94 0.94
CA GLY A 13 3.62 -7.86 1.85
C GLY A 13 2.82 -6.60 1.59
N VAL A 14 2.46 -5.94 2.68
CA VAL A 14 1.75 -4.66 2.66
C VAL A 14 2.70 -3.59 3.18
N LEU A 15 2.85 -2.50 2.45
CA LEU A 15 3.57 -1.34 2.95
C LEU A 15 2.55 -0.30 3.39
N LEU A 16 2.51 -0.02 4.68
CA LEU A 16 1.66 1.03 5.26
C LEU A 16 2.47 2.30 5.41
N VAL A 17 1.93 3.40 4.92
CA VAL A 17 2.59 4.70 5.00
C VAL A 17 1.65 5.70 5.68
N ASP A 18 2.06 6.22 6.82
CA ASP A 18 1.27 7.17 7.59
C ASP A 18 2.20 7.86 8.59
N ASP A 19 2.18 9.18 8.64
CA ASP A 19 2.99 9.94 9.59
C ASP A 19 2.39 9.95 10.99
N ASN A 20 1.13 9.57 11.16
CA ASN A 20 0.48 9.49 12.45
C ASN A 20 0.77 8.13 13.11
N PRO A 21 1.58 8.09 14.18
CA PRO A 21 1.99 6.81 14.76
C PRO A 21 0.84 5.97 15.30
N LEU A 22 -0.19 6.62 15.81
CA LEU A 22 -1.33 5.90 16.37
C LEU A 22 -2.15 5.21 15.29
N GLN A 23 -2.47 5.94 14.21
CA GLN A 23 -3.18 5.36 13.08
C GLN A 23 -2.39 4.23 12.44
N LEU A 24 -1.08 4.44 12.31
CA LEU A 24 -0.20 3.44 11.73
C LEU A 24 -0.23 2.14 12.54
N ARG A 25 -0.12 2.25 13.87
CA ARG A 25 -0.17 1.07 14.74
C ARG A 25 -1.49 0.34 14.67
N VAL A 26 -2.59 1.08 14.63
CA VAL A 26 -3.92 0.46 14.55
C VAL A 26 -4.06 -0.31 13.25
N ARG A 27 -3.71 0.28 12.14
CA ARG A 27 -3.80 -0.38 10.83
C ARG A 27 -2.85 -1.56 10.74
N GLU A 28 -1.65 -1.40 11.26
CA GLU A 28 -0.68 -2.49 11.29
C GLU A 28 -1.21 -3.68 12.07
N ALA A 29 -1.78 -3.43 13.26
CA ALA A 29 -2.32 -4.49 14.10
C ALA A 29 -3.48 -5.21 13.40
N VAL A 30 -4.37 -4.46 12.77
CA VAL A 30 -5.51 -5.01 12.04
C VAL A 30 -5.04 -5.93 10.92
N LEU A 31 -4.07 -5.50 10.14
CA LEU A 31 -3.61 -6.29 8.99
C LEU A 31 -2.76 -7.47 9.41
N ARG A 32 -1.93 -7.33 10.43
CA ARG A 32 -1.15 -8.46 10.93
C ARG A 32 -2.05 -9.54 11.53
N LYS A 33 -3.08 -9.14 12.25
CA LYS A 33 -4.04 -10.09 12.81
C LYS A 33 -4.79 -10.85 11.72
N ALA A 34 -4.99 -10.21 10.58
CA ALA A 34 -5.62 -10.85 9.43
C ALA A 34 -4.67 -11.78 8.66
N GLY A 35 -3.41 -11.84 9.05
CA GLY A 35 -2.44 -12.77 8.47
C GLY A 35 -1.49 -12.15 7.44
N PHE A 36 -1.54 -10.84 7.25
CA PHE A 36 -0.66 -10.19 6.26
C PHE A 36 0.71 -9.86 6.86
N HIS A 37 1.72 -9.87 6.00
CA HIS A 37 3.04 -9.35 6.35
C HIS A 37 3.01 -7.85 6.13
N VAL A 38 3.40 -7.06 7.13
CA VAL A 38 3.26 -5.61 7.09
C VAL A 38 4.60 -4.94 7.37
N CYS A 39 4.98 -4.01 6.51
CA CYS A 39 6.07 -3.07 6.74
C CYS A 39 5.46 -1.69 6.92
N VAL A 40 6.10 -0.84 7.70
CA VAL A 40 5.59 0.49 7.96
C VAL A 40 6.61 1.56 7.61
N ALA A 41 6.12 2.70 7.14
CA ALA A 41 6.93 3.87 6.87
C ALA A 41 6.18 5.10 7.35
N THR A 42 6.90 6.07 7.89
CA THR A 42 6.28 7.30 8.40
C THR A 42 6.47 8.49 7.48
N THR A 43 7.23 8.33 6.41
CA THR A 43 7.46 9.39 5.42
C THR A 43 7.44 8.78 4.02
N ALA A 44 7.23 9.63 3.02
CA ALA A 44 7.29 9.20 1.63
C ALA A 44 8.68 8.70 1.25
N ASP A 45 9.72 9.38 1.71
CA ASP A 45 11.10 8.98 1.41
C ASP A 45 11.43 7.62 2.00
N SER A 46 11.02 7.38 3.24
CA SER A 46 11.19 6.08 3.88
C SER A 46 10.44 4.98 3.13
N ALA A 47 9.22 5.28 2.67
CA ALA A 47 8.43 4.33 1.90
C ALA A 47 9.12 3.96 0.58
N LEU A 48 9.66 4.96 -0.12
CA LEU A 48 10.38 4.71 -1.37
C LEU A 48 11.64 3.87 -1.15
N ALA A 49 12.37 4.15 -0.07
CA ALA A 49 13.55 3.35 0.26
C ALA A 49 13.18 1.89 0.55
N MET A 50 12.08 1.67 1.26
CA MET A 50 11.60 0.33 1.55
C MET A 50 11.17 -0.41 0.28
N LEU A 51 10.50 0.29 -0.63
CA LEU A 51 10.08 -0.31 -1.90
C LEU A 51 11.28 -0.76 -2.72
N HIS A 52 12.36 0.03 -2.73
CA HIS A 52 13.57 -0.37 -3.43
C HIS A 52 14.21 -1.60 -2.79
N ALA A 53 14.23 -1.64 -1.46
CA ALA A 53 14.83 -2.75 -0.74
C ALA A 53 13.99 -4.03 -0.79
N LEU A 54 12.66 -3.91 -0.84
CA LEU A 54 11.73 -5.03 -0.70
C LEU A 54 10.85 -5.21 -1.94
N ALA A 55 11.32 -4.79 -3.11
CA ALA A 55 10.50 -4.76 -4.33
C ALA A 55 9.78 -6.08 -4.63
N ASP A 56 10.43 -7.20 -4.36
CA ASP A 56 9.86 -8.52 -4.66
C ASP A 56 8.86 -9.00 -3.62
N ARG A 57 8.69 -8.26 -2.53
CA ARG A 57 7.86 -8.70 -1.41
C ARG A 57 6.63 -7.85 -1.17
N VAL A 58 6.63 -6.62 -1.66
CA VAL A 58 5.49 -5.71 -1.46
C VAL A 58 4.51 -5.87 -2.61
N GLY A 59 3.30 -6.26 -2.27
CA GLY A 59 2.23 -6.46 -3.26
C GLY A 59 1.17 -5.38 -3.22
N VAL A 60 1.19 -4.51 -2.22
CA VAL A 60 0.27 -3.38 -2.14
C VAL A 60 0.84 -2.30 -1.23
N VAL A 61 0.61 -1.04 -1.59
CA VAL A 61 0.95 0.12 -0.76
C VAL A 61 -0.36 0.75 -0.29
N VAL A 62 -0.46 0.99 1.01
CA VAL A 62 -1.59 1.72 1.60
C VAL A 62 -1.01 2.99 2.21
N THR A 63 -1.38 4.14 1.70
CA THR A 63 -0.82 5.41 2.14
C THR A 63 -1.90 6.41 2.50
N ASP A 64 -1.60 7.29 3.45
CA ASP A 64 -2.39 8.49 3.66
C ASP A 64 -2.08 9.51 2.58
N HIS A 65 -3.03 10.41 2.34
CA HIS A 65 -2.82 11.53 1.44
C HIS A 65 -2.03 12.65 2.11
N ILE A 66 -2.39 13.00 3.34
CA ILE A 66 -1.74 14.11 4.05
C ILE A 66 -0.58 13.60 4.87
N MET A 67 0.62 14.02 4.49
CA MET A 67 1.86 13.71 5.21
C MET A 67 2.78 14.94 5.13
N PRO A 68 3.63 15.17 6.15
CA PRO A 68 4.60 16.27 6.09
C PRO A 68 5.57 16.11 4.92
N GLU A 69 6.07 17.21 4.43
CA GLU A 69 7.08 17.28 3.37
C GLU A 69 6.58 16.83 2.01
N ARG A 70 6.08 15.59 1.90
CA ARG A 70 5.53 15.08 0.65
C ARG A 70 4.17 14.47 0.88
N SER A 71 3.23 14.80 0.02
CA SER A 71 1.88 14.25 0.09
C SER A 71 1.83 12.81 -0.44
N GLY A 72 0.70 12.16 -0.21
CA GLY A 72 0.46 10.85 -0.81
C GLY A 72 0.52 10.88 -2.32
N SER A 73 0.03 11.96 -2.95
CA SER A 73 0.08 12.06 -4.42
C SER A 73 1.50 12.15 -4.94
N GLU A 74 2.38 12.85 -4.23
CA GLU A 74 3.79 12.90 -4.61
C GLU A 74 4.45 11.53 -4.47
N LEU A 75 4.15 10.80 -3.40
CA LEU A 75 4.64 9.45 -3.21
C LEU A 75 4.18 8.54 -4.35
N VAL A 76 2.89 8.60 -4.68
CA VAL A 76 2.33 7.75 -5.73
C VAL A 76 2.95 8.06 -7.09
N ARG A 77 3.17 9.34 -7.40
CA ARG A 77 3.85 9.70 -8.65
C ARG A 77 5.25 9.13 -8.71
N ALA A 78 5.98 9.19 -7.61
CA ALA A 78 7.33 8.61 -7.55
C ALA A 78 7.30 7.10 -7.75
N ILE A 79 6.33 6.41 -7.15
CA ILE A 79 6.18 4.97 -7.34
C ILE A 79 5.86 4.67 -8.80
N ARG A 80 4.90 5.38 -9.39
CA ARG A 80 4.46 5.13 -10.77
C ARG A 80 5.54 5.42 -11.80
N ALA A 81 6.50 6.26 -11.50
CA ALA A 81 7.63 6.49 -12.39
C ALA A 81 8.47 5.23 -12.60
N GLU A 82 8.46 4.32 -11.65
CA GLU A 82 9.26 3.09 -11.70
C GLU A 82 8.41 1.82 -11.79
N ASN A 83 7.14 1.87 -11.39
CA ASN A 83 6.31 0.68 -11.28
C ASN A 83 4.86 1.06 -11.56
N ASN A 84 4.34 0.62 -12.70
CA ASN A 84 2.98 0.92 -13.11
C ASN A 84 1.98 -0.19 -12.77
N TRP A 85 2.43 -1.29 -12.17
CA TRP A 85 1.54 -2.41 -11.86
C TRP A 85 1.19 -2.54 -10.37
N LEU A 86 2.01 -1.97 -9.49
CA LEU A 86 1.85 -2.15 -8.06
C LEU A 86 0.52 -1.55 -7.57
N PRO A 87 -0.37 -2.33 -6.96
CA PRO A 87 -1.59 -1.79 -6.38
C PRO A 87 -1.31 -0.77 -5.30
N ILE A 88 -1.99 0.36 -5.36
CA ILE A 88 -1.85 1.45 -4.40
C ILE A 88 -3.23 1.86 -3.90
N VAL A 89 -3.38 1.92 -2.59
CA VAL A 89 -4.58 2.38 -1.91
C VAL A 89 -4.25 3.69 -1.20
N VAL A 90 -5.05 4.73 -1.45
CA VAL A 90 -4.89 6.02 -0.80
C VAL A 90 -6.08 6.26 0.11
N LEU A 91 -5.81 6.58 1.38
CA LEU A 91 -6.83 6.91 2.36
C LEU A 91 -6.75 8.40 2.68
N SER A 92 -7.87 9.10 2.60
CA SER A 92 -7.88 10.54 2.82
C SER A 92 -9.15 11.01 3.50
N GLY A 93 -9.00 11.98 4.42
CA GLY A 93 -10.14 12.71 4.96
C GLY A 93 -10.60 13.85 4.06
N LEU A 94 -9.92 14.07 2.93
CA LEU A 94 -10.21 15.15 1.99
C LEU A 94 -10.69 14.56 0.65
N PRO A 95 -12.02 14.45 0.43
CA PRO A 95 -12.53 13.87 -0.81
C PRO A 95 -12.05 14.60 -2.06
N GLU A 96 -11.85 15.91 -1.97
CA GLU A 96 -11.38 16.74 -3.10
C GLU A 96 -9.97 16.39 -3.54
N ALA A 97 -9.19 15.73 -2.69
CA ALA A 97 -7.84 15.31 -3.04
C ALA A 97 -7.83 14.23 -4.13
N PHE A 98 -8.96 13.58 -4.40
CA PHE A 98 -9.05 12.54 -5.42
C PHE A 98 -8.50 13.01 -6.76
N GLY A 99 -8.75 14.27 -7.11
CA GLY A 99 -8.28 14.83 -8.38
C GLY A 99 -6.75 14.83 -8.54
N GLU A 100 -6.02 14.84 -7.43
CA GLU A 100 -4.55 14.80 -7.49
C GLU A 100 -3.99 13.46 -7.96
N TYR A 101 -4.83 12.43 -7.99
CA TYR A 101 -4.42 11.08 -8.37
C TYR A 101 -4.85 10.70 -9.78
N GLU A 102 -5.35 11.65 -10.54
CA GLU A 102 -5.80 11.39 -11.90
C GLU A 102 -4.66 10.81 -12.74
N GLY A 103 -4.95 9.70 -13.40
CA GLY A 103 -3.97 9.03 -14.25
C GLY A 103 -2.98 8.15 -13.50
N LEU A 104 -3.06 8.07 -12.18
CA LEU A 104 -2.09 7.31 -11.38
C LEU A 104 -2.55 5.90 -11.02
N ASP A 105 -3.78 5.55 -11.38
CA ASP A 105 -4.32 4.20 -11.17
C ASP A 105 -4.24 3.74 -9.72
N VAL A 106 -4.95 4.44 -8.86
CA VAL A 106 -5.02 4.11 -7.43
C VAL A 106 -6.45 3.83 -7.01
N VAL A 107 -6.60 3.11 -5.91
CA VAL A 107 -7.87 3.00 -5.22
C VAL A 107 -7.88 4.09 -4.15
N PHE A 108 -8.80 5.03 -4.27
CA PHE A 108 -8.91 6.15 -3.34
C PHE A 108 -10.14 5.93 -2.46
N ARG A 109 -9.97 6.02 -1.14
CA ARG A 109 -11.07 5.83 -0.20
C ARG A 109 -11.06 6.93 0.86
N ALA A 110 -12.27 7.37 1.23
CA ALA A 110 -12.44 8.40 2.23
C ALA A 110 -12.29 7.81 3.64
N LYS A 111 -11.74 8.58 4.54
CA LYS A 111 -11.72 8.24 5.97
C LYS A 111 -13.03 8.73 6.62
N PRO A 112 -13.49 8.09 7.67
CA PRO A 112 -12.96 6.86 8.28
C PRO A 112 -13.25 5.63 7.40
N PHE A 113 -12.27 4.74 7.32
CA PHE A 113 -12.40 3.55 6.50
C PHE A 113 -12.40 2.32 7.42
N PRO A 114 -13.48 1.52 7.43
CA PRO A 114 -13.62 0.44 8.40
C PRO A 114 -12.54 -0.63 8.25
N PRO A 115 -12.04 -1.18 9.37
CA PRO A 115 -11.01 -2.21 9.32
C PRO A 115 -11.35 -3.42 8.46
N ALA A 116 -12.60 -3.89 8.50
CA ALA A 116 -13.01 -5.04 7.70
C ALA A 116 -12.90 -4.74 6.20
N GLU A 117 -13.24 -3.53 5.79
CA GLU A 117 -13.12 -3.13 4.39
C GLU A 117 -11.67 -2.95 3.98
N LEU A 118 -10.83 -2.49 4.88
CA LEU A 118 -9.39 -2.39 4.62
C LEU A 118 -8.80 -3.78 4.37
N ILE A 119 -9.15 -4.76 5.19
CA ILE A 119 -8.69 -6.14 5.02
C ILE A 119 -9.10 -6.68 3.65
N GLU A 120 -10.37 -6.49 3.26
CA GLU A 120 -10.85 -6.98 1.96
C GLU A 120 -10.16 -6.28 0.80
N LEU A 121 -9.96 -4.98 0.92
CA LEU A 121 -9.30 -4.19 -0.13
C LEU A 121 -7.84 -4.62 -0.28
N VAL A 122 -7.13 -4.84 0.82
CA VAL A 122 -5.76 -5.33 0.78
C VAL A 122 -5.71 -6.72 0.16
N ARG A 123 -6.62 -7.61 0.56
CA ARG A 123 -6.67 -8.98 0.01
C ARG A 123 -6.88 -8.97 -1.49
N SER A 124 -7.83 -8.19 -1.98
CA SER A 124 -8.08 -8.11 -3.42
C SER A 124 -6.92 -7.47 -4.17
N SER A 125 -6.25 -6.50 -3.56
CA SER A 125 -5.08 -5.86 -4.16
C SER A 125 -3.91 -6.84 -4.27
N LEU A 126 -3.70 -7.65 -3.26
CA LEU A 126 -2.65 -8.68 -3.30
C LEU A 126 -2.95 -9.74 -4.35
N ASP A 127 -4.21 -10.13 -4.50
CA ASP A 127 -4.61 -11.05 -5.56
C ASP A 127 -4.35 -10.46 -6.93
N GLN A 128 -4.64 -9.18 -7.10
CA GLN A 128 -4.38 -8.47 -8.35
C GLN A 128 -2.88 -8.44 -8.66
N ALA A 129 -2.06 -8.14 -7.67
CA ALA A 129 -0.60 -8.11 -7.82
C ALA A 129 -0.06 -9.47 -8.24
N ALA A 130 -0.54 -10.54 -7.62
CA ALA A 130 -0.13 -11.90 -7.95
C ALA A 130 -0.50 -12.25 -9.38
N ARG A 131 -1.69 -11.87 -9.83
CA ARG A 131 -2.13 -12.13 -11.21
C ARG A 131 -1.30 -11.37 -12.22
N GLN A 132 -0.98 -10.12 -11.96
CA GLN A 132 -0.19 -9.31 -12.88
C GLN A 132 1.24 -9.83 -13.00
N ARG A 133 1.84 -10.20 -11.90
CA ARG A 133 3.19 -10.77 -11.91
C ARG A 133 3.21 -12.16 -12.55
N GLY A 134 2.17 -12.95 -12.28
CA GLY A 134 2.05 -14.26 -12.87
C GLY A 134 1.81 -14.25 -14.36
N ALA A 135 1.18 -13.19 -14.89
CA ALA A 135 0.91 -13.04 -16.32
C ALA A 135 2.15 -12.64 -17.12
N ALA A 136 3.12 -12.06 -16.44
CA ALA A 136 4.37 -11.67 -17.08
C ALA A 136 5.29 -12.89 -17.21
#